data_43a757d8aba516c046161a23a0c0a0d6
#
_entry.id   43a757d8aba516c046161a23a0c0a0d6
#
_cell.length_a   1.000
_cell.length_b   1.000
_cell.length_c   1.000
_cell.angle_alpha   90.00
_cell.angle_beta   90.00
_cell.angle_gamma   90.00
#
_symmetry.space_group_name_H-M   'P 1'
#
loop_
_entity.id
_entity.type
_entity.pdbx_description
1 polymer ?
#
loop_
_entity_poly.entity_id
_entity_poly.type
_entity_poly.pdbx_seq_one_letter_code
_entity_poly.pdbx_strand_id
1 'polypeptide(L)'
;MKLFKCQACGQAIYFENRFCGACGHALGYLPLSGQMTAVEPDGAQWRALTARRPRVKYCANVKPDACNWLIQADLAEEFCLACRHNRTIPDLTVDDNLNRWRRLEFAKHRLFYTLIALRLPLKNLNDDPVHGLIFDFLAETPGATVKILTGHDEGLITINLDEADDAKREERRTAMGEPYRTLLGHFRHEVGHHFWDLLVRDNPATLEAFRQVFGDEQADYGQALQRHYAEGAPADWQGSFISAYATAHPWEDFAETWAHYLHIIDTLETASAFGLQIHPATTKNRALHADIDFDPHRVESMQQIFAAWLPLTFAVNSLNRSMGHQDLYPFIISEAVVNKLGFIHRLIRQNAVQPADAPPRKRALFPRRGRNQPVPETGMPPVINPPTTPGRNPAPVPLNAGG
;
A
#
# COMPACT_ATOMS: atom_id res chain seq x y z
N MET A 1 -1.00 -2.66 -6.71
CA MET A 1 -1.08 -4.15 -6.54
C MET A 1 -1.64 -4.78 -7.81
N LYS A 2 -0.93 -5.74 -8.37
CA LYS A 2 -1.30 -6.40 -9.64
C LYS A 2 -2.46 -7.39 -9.48
N LEU A 3 -3.04 -7.77 -10.62
CA LEU A 3 -3.90 -8.93 -10.73
C LEU A 3 -3.09 -10.22 -10.64
N PHE A 4 -3.71 -11.25 -10.10
CA PHE A 4 -3.17 -12.60 -10.03
C PHE A 4 -4.06 -13.58 -10.80
N LYS A 5 -3.60 -14.82 -10.93
CA LYS A 5 -4.32 -15.87 -11.63
C LYS A 5 -4.41 -17.10 -10.73
N CYS A 6 -5.60 -17.67 -10.61
CA CYS A 6 -5.78 -18.98 -9.97
C CYS A 6 -5.07 -20.06 -10.78
N GLN A 7 -4.19 -20.83 -10.17
CA GLN A 7 -3.43 -21.87 -10.86
C GLN A 7 -4.29 -23.09 -11.20
N ALA A 8 -5.40 -23.30 -10.49
CA ALA A 8 -6.29 -24.42 -10.74
C ALA A 8 -7.20 -24.22 -11.97
N CYS A 9 -7.76 -23.00 -12.15
CA CYS A 9 -8.76 -22.77 -13.21
C CYS A 9 -8.47 -21.58 -14.12
N GLY A 10 -7.45 -20.79 -13.85
CA GLY A 10 -7.09 -19.63 -14.66
C GLY A 10 -7.85 -18.34 -14.38
N GLN A 11 -8.85 -18.34 -13.49
CA GLN A 11 -9.62 -17.17 -13.09
C GLN A 11 -8.71 -16.05 -12.57
N ALA A 12 -8.98 -14.80 -12.95
CA ALA A 12 -8.36 -13.64 -12.34
C ALA A 12 -8.79 -13.53 -10.87
N ILE A 13 -7.83 -13.28 -9.99
CA ILE A 13 -8.02 -13.15 -8.55
C ILE A 13 -7.28 -11.93 -8.02
N TYR A 14 -7.74 -11.41 -6.87
CA TYR A 14 -7.16 -10.25 -6.19
C TYR A 14 -6.33 -10.68 -4.98
N PHE A 15 -5.49 -9.78 -4.50
CA PHE A 15 -4.57 -10.02 -3.39
C PHE A 15 -5.26 -10.46 -2.09
N GLU A 16 -6.46 -9.93 -1.81
CA GLU A 16 -7.22 -10.23 -0.61
C GLU A 16 -8.12 -11.47 -0.74
N ASN A 17 -8.21 -12.09 -1.93
CA ASN A 17 -9.07 -13.25 -2.10
C ASN A 17 -8.58 -14.42 -1.24
N ARG A 18 -9.50 -15.10 -0.58
CA ARG A 18 -9.27 -16.31 0.23
C ARG A 18 -9.72 -17.58 -0.48
N PHE A 19 -10.64 -17.44 -1.40
CA PHE A 19 -11.16 -18.49 -2.25
C PHE A 19 -11.29 -17.99 -3.68
N CYS A 20 -11.08 -18.91 -4.63
CA CYS A 20 -11.36 -18.63 -6.03
C CYS A 20 -12.85 -18.71 -6.29
N GLY A 21 -13.47 -17.61 -6.74
CA GLY A 21 -14.90 -17.56 -6.99
C GLY A 21 -15.39 -18.48 -8.11
N ALA A 22 -14.49 -18.95 -9.01
CA ALA A 22 -14.86 -19.83 -10.11
C ALA A 22 -14.75 -21.32 -9.75
N CYS A 23 -13.70 -21.74 -9.01
CA CYS A 23 -13.45 -23.16 -8.75
C CYS A 23 -13.42 -23.55 -7.27
N GLY A 24 -13.62 -22.59 -6.36
CA GLY A 24 -13.70 -22.87 -4.92
C GLY A 24 -12.37 -23.16 -4.21
N HIS A 25 -11.24 -23.26 -4.93
CA HIS A 25 -9.94 -23.50 -4.29
C HIS A 25 -9.62 -22.43 -3.27
N ALA A 26 -9.11 -22.84 -2.10
CA ALA A 26 -8.53 -21.93 -1.13
C ALA A 26 -7.31 -21.23 -1.73
N LEU A 27 -7.14 -19.96 -1.38
CA LEU A 27 -6.09 -19.08 -1.90
C LEU A 27 -5.23 -18.54 -0.77
N GLY A 28 -3.96 -18.29 -1.07
CA GLY A 28 -3.08 -17.59 -0.14
C GLY A 28 -1.93 -16.89 -0.85
N TYR A 29 -1.37 -15.88 -0.20
CA TYR A 29 -0.24 -15.12 -0.71
C TYR A 29 1.09 -15.70 -0.22
N LEU A 30 2.01 -15.91 -1.16
CA LEU A 30 3.40 -16.34 -0.91
C LEU A 30 4.33 -15.13 -1.00
N PRO A 31 4.76 -14.52 0.12
CA PRO A 31 5.51 -13.27 0.11
C PRO A 31 6.86 -13.37 -0.63
N LEU A 32 7.60 -14.46 -0.44
CA LEU A 32 8.91 -14.64 -1.08
C LEU A 32 8.85 -14.73 -2.61
N SER A 33 7.74 -15.21 -3.17
CA SER A 33 7.54 -15.28 -4.62
C SER A 33 6.72 -14.11 -5.18
N GLY A 34 6.08 -13.31 -4.31
CA GLY A 34 5.17 -12.23 -4.70
C GLY A 34 3.96 -12.75 -5.49
N GLN A 35 3.40 -13.91 -5.10
CA GLN A 35 2.32 -14.58 -5.83
C GLN A 35 1.15 -14.97 -4.93
N MET A 36 -0.07 -14.73 -5.41
CA MET A 36 -1.24 -15.44 -4.92
C MET A 36 -1.24 -16.86 -5.51
N THR A 37 -1.59 -17.85 -4.72
CA THR A 37 -1.65 -19.25 -5.18
C THR A 37 -2.90 -19.94 -4.67
N ALA A 38 -3.48 -20.80 -5.51
CA ALA A 38 -4.41 -21.82 -5.05
C ALA A 38 -3.65 -22.88 -4.24
N VAL A 39 -4.30 -23.43 -3.23
CA VAL A 39 -3.74 -24.46 -2.37
C VAL A 39 -4.68 -25.66 -2.27
N GLU A 40 -4.11 -26.86 -2.12
CA GLU A 40 -4.79 -28.13 -1.89
C GLU A 40 -4.39 -28.72 -0.54
N PRO A 41 -5.29 -29.39 0.18
CA PRO A 41 -4.94 -30.09 1.42
C PRO A 41 -3.81 -31.11 1.21
N ASP A 42 -2.86 -31.16 2.15
CA ASP A 42 -1.75 -32.12 2.17
C ASP A 42 -1.48 -32.58 3.60
N GLY A 43 -2.31 -33.51 4.09
CA GLY A 43 -2.37 -33.90 5.49
C GLY A 43 -2.87 -32.77 6.39
N ALA A 44 -2.09 -32.42 7.42
CA ALA A 44 -2.38 -31.29 8.30
C ALA A 44 -1.94 -29.90 7.72
N GLN A 45 -1.38 -29.91 6.53
CA GLN A 45 -0.81 -28.75 5.86
C GLN A 45 -1.48 -28.53 4.49
N TRP A 46 -0.91 -27.64 3.69
CA TRP A 46 -1.38 -27.30 2.36
C TRP A 46 -0.26 -27.42 1.35
N ARG A 47 -0.61 -27.70 0.11
CA ARG A 47 0.29 -27.69 -1.04
C ARG A 47 -0.06 -26.55 -1.98
N ALA A 48 0.85 -25.63 -2.16
CA ALA A 48 0.67 -24.52 -3.10
C ALA A 48 0.77 -25.02 -4.55
N LEU A 49 -0.15 -24.58 -5.41
CA LEU A 49 -0.19 -24.96 -6.82
C LEU A 49 0.74 -24.13 -7.72
N THR A 50 1.82 -23.59 -7.16
CA THR A 50 2.92 -22.97 -7.93
C THR A 50 3.76 -24.02 -8.64
N ALA A 51 4.64 -23.62 -9.55
CA ALA A 51 5.50 -24.53 -10.30
C ALA A 51 6.37 -25.43 -9.39
N ARG A 52 6.77 -24.96 -8.20
CA ARG A 52 7.58 -25.70 -7.22
C ARG A 52 6.74 -26.53 -6.25
N ARG A 53 5.44 -26.30 -6.20
CA ARG A 53 4.48 -26.98 -5.32
C ARG A 53 4.95 -27.13 -3.85
N PRO A 54 5.42 -26.05 -3.18
CA PRO A 54 5.90 -26.16 -1.81
C PRO A 54 4.78 -26.54 -0.85
N ARG A 55 5.15 -27.23 0.25
CA ARG A 55 4.26 -27.41 1.40
C ARG A 55 4.21 -26.11 2.19
N VAL A 56 3.01 -25.69 2.56
CA VAL A 56 2.76 -24.42 3.22
C VAL A 56 1.72 -24.58 4.33
N LYS A 57 1.70 -23.62 5.25
CA LYS A 57 0.64 -23.43 6.24
C LYS A 57 0.16 -21.98 6.18
N TYR A 58 -1.07 -21.74 6.57
CA TYR A 58 -1.56 -20.38 6.74
C TYR A 58 -0.96 -19.71 7.98
N CYS A 59 -0.78 -18.40 7.91
CA CYS A 59 -0.52 -17.55 9.06
C CYS A 59 -1.60 -17.76 10.14
N ALA A 60 -1.24 -17.75 11.42
CA ALA A 60 -2.19 -17.93 12.53
C ALA A 60 -3.36 -16.93 12.49
N ASN A 61 -3.13 -15.71 11.98
CA ASN A 61 -4.16 -14.70 11.79
C ASN A 61 -5.20 -15.02 10.68
N VAL A 62 -5.12 -16.18 10.04
CA VAL A 62 -6.22 -16.68 9.20
C VAL A 62 -7.46 -17.05 10.04
N LYS A 63 -7.27 -17.49 11.31
CA LYS A 63 -8.38 -17.86 12.20
C LYS A 63 -9.32 -16.69 12.50
N PRO A 64 -8.84 -15.50 12.91
CA PRO A 64 -9.69 -14.32 13.06
C PRO A 64 -10.02 -13.63 11.73
N ASP A 65 -9.76 -14.23 10.58
CA ASP A 65 -10.03 -13.68 9.26
C ASP A 65 -9.29 -12.36 8.94
N ALA A 66 -8.08 -12.20 9.48
CA ALA A 66 -7.28 -10.99 9.32
C ALA A 66 -6.07 -11.16 8.38
N CYS A 67 -5.83 -12.38 7.87
CA CYS A 67 -4.68 -12.68 7.01
C CYS A 67 -4.97 -13.85 6.07
N ASN A 68 -4.46 -13.79 4.84
CA ASN A 68 -4.49 -14.89 3.87
C ASN A 68 -3.07 -15.32 3.42
N TRP A 69 -2.03 -14.92 4.16
CA TRP A 69 -0.66 -15.20 3.78
C TRP A 69 -0.21 -16.60 4.21
N LEU A 70 0.68 -17.16 3.40
CA LEU A 70 1.23 -18.49 3.57
C LEU A 70 2.68 -18.43 4.08
N ILE A 71 3.03 -19.42 4.89
CA ILE A 71 4.35 -19.65 5.45
C ILE A 71 4.82 -21.02 4.96
N GLN A 72 6.13 -21.23 4.75
CA GLN A 72 6.67 -22.55 4.48
C GLN A 72 6.35 -23.49 5.66
N ALA A 73 5.92 -24.71 5.36
CA ALA A 73 5.36 -25.60 6.37
C ALA A 73 6.39 -26.12 7.38
N ASP A 74 7.66 -26.17 7.00
CA ASP A 74 8.82 -26.59 7.79
C ASP A 74 9.37 -25.51 8.74
N LEU A 75 8.95 -24.25 8.57
CA LEU A 75 9.34 -23.17 9.47
C LEU A 75 8.55 -23.24 10.78
N ALA A 76 9.22 -22.91 11.90
CA ALA A 76 8.60 -22.89 13.23
C ALA A 76 7.62 -21.72 13.42
N GLU A 77 7.74 -20.65 12.64
CA GLU A 77 6.95 -19.44 12.71
C GLU A 77 5.45 -19.72 12.52
N GLU A 78 4.63 -19.17 13.40
CA GLU A 78 3.18 -19.21 13.28
C GLU A 78 2.62 -18.02 12.50
N PHE A 79 3.35 -16.90 12.47
CA PHE A 79 2.95 -15.65 11.81
C PHE A 79 3.76 -15.42 10.54
N CYS A 80 3.07 -14.91 9.50
CA CYS A 80 3.72 -14.53 8.25
C CYS A 80 4.62 -13.30 8.40
N LEU A 81 5.40 -12.99 7.34
CA LEU A 81 6.33 -11.86 7.33
C LEU A 81 5.68 -10.52 7.74
N ALA A 82 4.42 -10.26 7.42
CA ALA A 82 3.73 -9.04 7.85
C ALA A 82 3.21 -9.13 9.30
N CYS A 83 2.61 -10.26 9.69
CA CYS A 83 1.98 -10.39 11.01
C CYS A 83 2.98 -10.54 12.15
N ARG A 84 4.21 -11.01 11.93
CA ARG A 84 5.27 -11.09 12.93
C ARG A 84 5.78 -9.73 13.41
N HIS A 85 5.37 -8.64 12.75
CA HIS A 85 5.66 -7.27 13.15
C HIS A 85 4.59 -6.70 14.11
N ASN A 86 3.54 -7.43 14.45
CA ASN A 86 2.60 -7.01 15.48
C ASN A 86 3.19 -7.29 16.86
N ARG A 87 3.25 -6.27 17.72
CA ARG A 87 3.57 -6.39 19.14
C ARG A 87 2.30 -6.48 19.97
N THR A 88 1.39 -5.52 19.79
CA THR A 88 0.14 -5.43 20.49
C THR A 88 -1.03 -5.42 19.50
N ILE A 89 -2.07 -6.21 19.80
CA ILE A 89 -3.36 -6.16 19.11
C ILE A 89 -4.46 -5.83 20.12
N PRO A 90 -5.57 -5.21 19.69
CA PRO A 90 -6.66 -4.88 20.60
C PRO A 90 -7.33 -6.15 21.14
N ASP A 91 -8.09 -6.02 22.25
CA ASP A 91 -8.96 -7.09 22.70
C ASP A 91 -10.05 -7.36 21.66
N LEU A 92 -9.95 -8.51 20.99
CA LEU A 92 -10.84 -8.91 19.90
C LEU A 92 -12.23 -9.39 20.38
N THR A 93 -12.44 -9.51 21.72
CA THR A 93 -13.74 -9.86 22.30
C THR A 93 -14.64 -8.64 22.51
N VAL A 94 -14.07 -7.44 22.44
CA VAL A 94 -14.81 -6.18 22.50
C VAL A 94 -15.48 -5.91 21.15
N ASP A 95 -16.74 -5.46 21.18
CA ASP A 95 -17.54 -5.18 20.01
C ASP A 95 -16.80 -4.28 19.00
N ASP A 96 -16.86 -4.69 17.74
CA ASP A 96 -16.26 -4.04 16.56
C ASP A 96 -14.73 -3.98 16.51
N ASN A 97 -14.00 -4.26 17.59
CA ASN A 97 -12.55 -4.27 17.58
C ASN A 97 -11.98 -5.26 16.54
N LEU A 98 -12.58 -6.44 16.43
CA LEU A 98 -12.19 -7.45 15.46
C LEU A 98 -12.30 -6.92 14.02
N ASN A 99 -13.41 -6.26 13.68
CA ASN A 99 -13.62 -5.72 12.31
C ASN A 99 -12.70 -4.55 12.01
N ARG A 100 -12.48 -3.66 12.98
CA ARG A 100 -11.55 -2.54 12.85
C ARG A 100 -10.12 -3.04 12.69
N TRP A 101 -9.70 -3.98 13.53
CA TRP A 101 -8.37 -4.58 13.43
C TRP A 101 -8.14 -5.31 12.10
N ARG A 102 -9.13 -6.06 11.58
CA ARG A 102 -9.06 -6.65 10.24
C ARG A 102 -8.78 -5.62 9.15
N ARG A 103 -9.46 -4.46 9.20
CA ARG A 103 -9.23 -3.38 8.23
C ARG A 103 -7.80 -2.84 8.31
N LEU A 104 -7.27 -2.66 9.52
CA LEU A 104 -5.88 -2.25 9.72
C LEU A 104 -4.90 -3.30 9.20
N GLU A 105 -5.12 -4.58 9.50
CA GLU A 105 -4.31 -5.68 9.01
C GLU A 105 -4.28 -5.74 7.47
N PHE A 106 -5.43 -5.58 6.81
CA PHE A 106 -5.47 -5.54 5.35
C PHE A 106 -4.68 -4.35 4.77
N ALA A 107 -4.75 -3.18 5.37
CA ALA A 107 -3.95 -2.03 4.95
C ALA A 107 -2.44 -2.29 5.18
N LYS A 108 -2.07 -2.87 6.33
CA LYS A 108 -0.69 -3.27 6.62
C LYS A 108 -0.18 -4.35 5.65
N HIS A 109 -0.98 -5.33 5.28
CA HIS A 109 -0.60 -6.33 4.29
C HIS A 109 -0.34 -5.72 2.91
N ARG A 110 -1.12 -4.71 2.51
CA ARG A 110 -0.85 -3.94 1.28
C ARG A 110 0.46 -3.15 1.36
N LEU A 111 0.74 -2.54 2.51
CA LEU A 111 2.04 -1.92 2.75
C LEU A 111 3.17 -2.94 2.58
N PHE A 112 3.12 -4.06 3.31
CA PHE A 112 4.17 -5.09 3.25
C PHE A 112 4.34 -5.69 1.86
N TYR A 113 3.25 -5.83 1.10
CA TYR A 113 3.34 -6.22 -0.31
C TYR A 113 4.29 -5.31 -1.09
N THR A 114 4.12 -3.98 -0.95
CA THR A 114 4.95 -2.98 -1.63
C THR A 114 6.39 -3.00 -1.12
N LEU A 115 6.59 -3.03 0.21
CA LEU A 115 7.92 -3.05 0.81
C LEU A 115 8.74 -4.29 0.37
N ILE A 116 8.09 -5.47 0.29
CA ILE A 116 8.69 -6.71 -0.22
C ILE A 116 9.03 -6.58 -1.72
N ALA A 117 8.12 -6.01 -2.53
CA ALA A 117 8.35 -5.82 -3.96
C ALA A 117 9.53 -4.86 -4.24
N LEU A 118 9.70 -3.84 -3.41
CA LEU A 118 10.81 -2.90 -3.42
C LEU A 118 12.08 -3.48 -2.78
N ARG A 119 12.00 -4.66 -2.14
CA ARG A 119 13.11 -5.34 -1.46
C ARG A 119 13.71 -4.53 -0.32
N LEU A 120 12.90 -3.79 0.39
CA LEU A 120 13.34 -3.05 1.56
C LEU A 120 13.69 -4.00 2.72
N PRO A 121 14.63 -3.64 3.61
CA PRO A 121 14.93 -4.43 4.80
C PRO A 121 13.72 -4.45 5.74
N LEU A 122 13.27 -5.65 6.11
CA LEU A 122 12.06 -5.87 6.92
C LEU A 122 12.41 -6.72 8.15
N LYS A 123 13.24 -6.17 9.02
CA LYS A 123 13.56 -6.75 10.32
C LYS A 123 12.55 -6.26 11.36
N ASN A 124 12.08 -7.14 12.23
CA ASN A 124 11.33 -6.76 13.42
C ASN A 124 12.25 -6.65 14.65
N LEU A 125 11.72 -6.31 15.83
CA LEU A 125 12.53 -6.18 17.05
C LEU A 125 13.22 -7.48 17.50
N ASN A 126 12.73 -8.65 17.09
CA ASN A 126 13.44 -9.91 17.38
C ASN A 126 14.64 -10.10 16.46
N ASP A 127 14.56 -9.62 15.21
CA ASP A 127 15.64 -9.68 14.23
C ASP A 127 16.66 -8.54 14.43
N ASP A 128 16.18 -7.37 14.90
CA ASP A 128 16.99 -6.17 15.15
C ASP A 128 16.40 -5.40 16.35
N PRO A 129 16.93 -5.58 17.56
CA PRO A 129 16.38 -4.97 18.78
C PRO A 129 16.47 -3.43 18.83
N VAL A 130 17.27 -2.82 17.95
CA VAL A 130 17.49 -1.37 17.94
C VAL A 130 16.68 -0.68 16.85
N HIS A 131 16.63 -1.27 15.64
CA HIS A 131 16.02 -0.62 14.47
C HIS A 131 14.89 -1.46 13.86
N GLY A 132 14.39 -2.47 14.59
CA GLY A 132 13.33 -3.34 14.08
C GLY A 132 11.99 -2.62 13.98
N LEU A 133 11.28 -2.81 12.86
CA LEU A 133 9.92 -2.30 12.65
C LEU A 133 8.90 -3.12 13.44
N ILE A 134 8.00 -2.45 14.15
CA ILE A 134 6.96 -3.10 14.96
C ILE A 134 5.69 -2.25 15.00
N PHE A 135 4.54 -2.89 15.17
CA PHE A 135 3.22 -2.24 15.20
C PHE A 135 2.47 -2.55 16.48
N ASP A 136 1.89 -1.50 17.08
CA ASP A 136 0.88 -1.58 18.13
C ASP A 136 -0.47 -1.10 17.56
N PHE A 137 -1.49 -1.93 17.70
CA PHE A 137 -2.87 -1.59 17.39
C PHE A 137 -3.63 -1.41 18.69
N LEU A 138 -3.90 -0.15 19.06
CA LEU A 138 -4.45 0.20 20.35
C LEU A 138 -5.88 0.74 20.22
N ALA A 139 -6.77 0.27 21.10
CA ALA A 139 -8.13 0.77 21.24
C ALA A 139 -8.21 1.72 22.43
N GLU A 140 -8.89 2.86 22.27
CA GLU A 140 -9.16 3.73 23.41
C GLU A 140 -10.11 3.05 24.41
N THR A 141 -9.74 3.09 25.70
CA THR A 141 -10.61 2.61 26.75
C THR A 141 -11.67 3.68 27.03
N PRO A 142 -12.97 3.35 27.05
CA PRO A 142 -14.02 4.30 27.37
C PRO A 142 -13.75 4.99 28.72
N GLY A 143 -13.74 6.33 28.74
CA GLY A 143 -13.45 7.14 29.91
C GLY A 143 -11.97 7.37 30.23
N ALA A 144 -11.03 6.89 29.40
CA ALA A 144 -9.62 7.20 29.53
C ALA A 144 -9.36 8.70 29.25
N THR A 145 -8.52 9.31 30.10
CA THR A 145 -8.11 10.71 29.95
C THR A 145 -6.99 10.89 28.94
N VAL A 146 -6.24 9.82 28.64
CA VAL A 146 -5.13 9.83 27.68
C VAL A 146 -5.64 9.31 26.34
N LYS A 147 -5.52 10.15 25.31
CA LYS A 147 -5.81 9.75 23.91
C LYS A 147 -4.66 8.97 23.32
N ILE A 148 -4.99 7.92 22.58
CA ILE A 148 -4.01 7.20 21.76
C ILE A 148 -3.80 8.00 20.49
N LEU A 149 -2.56 8.41 20.25
CA LEU A 149 -2.16 9.07 19.00
C LEU A 149 -1.53 8.03 18.08
N THR A 150 -1.87 8.09 16.80
CA THR A 150 -1.13 7.39 15.74
C THR A 150 0.19 8.11 15.53
N GLY A 151 1.30 7.37 15.40
CA GLY A 151 2.61 7.96 15.20
C GLY A 151 3.73 6.92 15.25
N HIS A 152 4.94 7.37 14.97
CA HIS A 152 6.17 6.59 14.96
C HIS A 152 7.11 7.04 16.11
N ASP A 153 7.77 6.06 16.74
CA ASP A 153 8.80 6.26 17.76
C ASP A 153 9.84 5.13 17.69
N GLU A 154 11.05 5.42 17.22
CA GLU A 154 12.20 4.47 17.16
C GLU A 154 11.83 3.07 16.59
N GLY A 155 11.13 3.04 15.45
CA GLY A 155 10.69 1.80 14.80
C GLY A 155 9.37 1.23 15.31
N LEU A 156 8.83 1.73 16.41
CA LEU A 156 7.47 1.43 16.85
C LEU A 156 6.46 2.34 16.15
N ILE A 157 5.52 1.73 15.44
CA ILE A 157 4.38 2.44 14.87
C ILE A 157 3.13 2.10 15.67
N THR A 158 2.57 3.09 16.34
CA THR A 158 1.30 2.98 17.05
C THR A 158 0.17 3.43 16.13
N ILE A 159 -0.86 2.59 15.99
CA ILE A 159 -2.07 2.91 15.23
C ILE A 159 -3.28 2.88 16.17
N ASN A 160 -3.98 4.00 16.26
CA ASN A 160 -5.26 4.06 16.95
C ASN A 160 -6.31 3.27 16.15
N LEU A 161 -7.02 2.36 16.81
CA LEU A 161 -8.05 1.51 16.20
C LEU A 161 -9.18 2.33 15.53
N ASP A 162 -9.42 3.55 16.00
CA ASP A 162 -10.38 4.49 15.42
C ASP A 162 -10.01 4.95 14.00
N GLU A 163 -8.75 4.78 13.57
CA GLU A 163 -8.36 5.03 12.19
C GLU A 163 -9.05 4.07 11.19
N ALA A 164 -9.51 2.91 11.66
CA ALA A 164 -10.29 1.98 10.86
C ALA A 164 -11.75 2.43 10.62
N ASP A 165 -12.24 3.44 11.36
CA ASP A 165 -13.57 3.99 11.20
C ASP A 165 -13.61 5.04 10.07
N ASP A 166 -14.36 4.75 9.01
CA ASP A 166 -14.44 5.62 7.84
C ASP A 166 -15.05 6.98 8.18
N ALA A 167 -16.06 7.02 9.06
CA ALA A 167 -16.73 8.26 9.45
C ALA A 167 -15.80 9.16 10.28
N LYS A 168 -15.11 8.60 11.27
CA LYS A 168 -14.14 9.33 12.08
C LYS A 168 -12.96 9.84 11.26
N ARG A 169 -12.49 9.02 10.31
CA ARG A 169 -11.40 9.42 9.41
C ARG A 169 -11.82 10.54 8.47
N GLU A 170 -13.04 10.52 7.94
CA GLU A 170 -13.59 11.56 7.09
C GLU A 170 -13.85 12.86 7.88
N GLU A 171 -14.32 12.78 9.12
CA GLU A 171 -14.44 13.92 10.03
C GLU A 171 -13.09 14.60 10.25
N ARG A 172 -12.05 13.82 10.59
CA ARG A 172 -10.67 14.33 10.77
C ARG A 172 -10.15 14.95 9.48
N ARG A 173 -10.32 14.28 8.33
CA ARG A 173 -9.92 14.80 7.03
C ARG A 173 -10.53 16.18 6.75
N THR A 174 -11.82 16.33 7.01
CA THR A 174 -12.55 17.58 6.79
C THR A 174 -12.10 18.67 7.78
N ALA A 175 -11.95 18.32 9.07
CA ALA A 175 -11.51 19.25 10.10
C ALA A 175 -10.08 19.78 9.85
N MET A 176 -9.20 18.95 9.25
CA MET A 176 -7.83 19.33 8.92
C MET A 176 -7.69 19.92 7.51
N GLY A 177 -8.76 19.97 6.71
CA GLY A 177 -8.71 20.46 5.32
C GLY A 177 -7.85 19.60 4.40
N GLU A 178 -7.64 18.32 4.73
CA GLU A 178 -6.81 17.43 3.93
C GLU A 178 -7.56 16.93 2.68
N PRO A 179 -6.96 16.96 1.49
CA PRO A 179 -7.58 16.46 0.27
C PRO A 179 -7.66 14.93 0.24
N TYR A 180 -6.82 14.23 0.99
CA TYR A 180 -6.67 12.78 0.98
C TYR A 180 -6.26 12.24 2.35
N ARG A 181 -7.00 11.25 2.87
CA ARG A 181 -6.70 10.57 4.13
C ARG A 181 -7.20 9.13 4.09
N THR A 182 -6.29 8.17 3.97
CA THR A 182 -6.62 6.74 3.93
C THR A 182 -5.79 5.96 4.93
N LEU A 183 -6.29 4.80 5.38
CA LEU A 183 -5.53 3.89 6.24
C LEU A 183 -4.17 3.54 5.64
N LEU A 184 -4.15 3.16 4.36
CA LEU A 184 -2.90 2.80 3.69
C LEU A 184 -1.96 4.00 3.55
N GLY A 185 -2.50 5.22 3.38
CA GLY A 185 -1.73 6.46 3.39
C GLY A 185 -1.01 6.67 4.71
N HIS A 186 -1.72 6.54 5.84
CA HIS A 186 -1.12 6.64 7.17
C HIS A 186 -0.02 5.60 7.39
N PHE A 187 -0.28 4.32 7.11
CA PHE A 187 0.77 3.30 7.21
C PHE A 187 2.01 3.61 6.39
N ARG A 188 1.83 4.18 5.18
CA ARG A 188 2.93 4.59 4.31
C ARG A 188 3.70 5.76 4.88
N HIS A 189 3.00 6.72 5.48
CA HIS A 189 3.59 7.87 6.13
C HIS A 189 4.44 7.45 7.34
N GLU A 190 3.86 6.73 8.31
CA GLU A 190 4.54 6.29 9.51
C GLU A 190 5.76 5.40 9.21
N VAL A 191 5.65 4.51 8.23
CA VAL A 191 6.79 3.71 7.81
C VAL A 191 7.85 4.54 7.07
N GLY A 192 7.48 5.69 6.53
CA GLY A 192 8.41 6.67 5.98
C GLY A 192 9.37 7.18 7.05
N HIS A 193 8.88 7.52 8.24
CA HIS A 193 9.71 7.88 9.39
C HIS A 193 10.68 6.77 9.78
N HIS A 194 10.19 5.53 9.87
CA HIS A 194 11.05 4.37 10.14
C HIS A 194 12.18 4.20 9.10
N PHE A 195 11.87 4.34 7.81
CA PHE A 195 12.90 4.23 6.77
C PHE A 195 13.83 5.45 6.71
N TRP A 196 13.40 6.61 7.17
CA TRP A 196 14.31 7.75 7.37
C TRP A 196 15.32 7.42 8.48
N ASP A 197 14.87 6.93 9.63
CA ASP A 197 15.74 6.51 10.72
C ASP A 197 16.75 5.44 10.26
N LEU A 198 16.26 4.44 9.55
CA LEU A 198 17.07 3.29 9.14
C LEU A 198 18.06 3.61 8.00
N LEU A 199 17.71 4.48 7.07
CA LEU A 199 18.46 4.66 5.81
C LEU A 199 19.14 6.04 5.68
N VAL A 200 18.71 7.03 6.46
CA VAL A 200 19.19 8.41 6.34
C VAL A 200 19.94 8.87 7.59
N ARG A 201 19.34 8.73 8.79
CA ARG A 201 19.81 9.32 10.03
C ARG A 201 21.29 9.06 10.31
N ASP A 202 21.72 7.82 10.27
CA ASP A 202 23.05 7.37 10.66
C ASP A 202 24.04 7.22 9.49
N ASN A 203 23.64 7.71 8.29
CA ASN A 203 24.51 7.73 7.11
C ASN A 203 24.87 9.18 6.74
N PRO A 204 26.09 9.66 7.07
CA PRO A 204 26.44 11.07 6.87
C PRO A 204 26.30 11.57 5.43
N ALA A 205 26.63 10.73 4.44
CA ALA A 205 26.51 11.12 3.02
C ALA A 205 25.04 11.20 2.58
N THR A 206 24.20 10.30 3.04
CA THR A 206 22.76 10.31 2.75
C THR A 206 22.06 11.44 3.49
N LEU A 207 22.45 11.71 4.75
CA LEU A 207 21.90 12.80 5.55
C LEU A 207 22.24 14.16 4.94
N GLU A 208 23.47 14.36 4.46
CA GLU A 208 23.84 15.59 3.77
C GLU A 208 23.03 15.78 2.48
N ALA A 209 22.87 14.73 1.68
CA ALA A 209 22.03 14.77 0.49
C ALA A 209 20.54 15.00 0.81
N PHE A 210 20.06 14.47 1.94
CA PHE A 210 18.71 14.74 2.45
C PHE A 210 18.52 16.24 2.76
N ARG A 211 19.47 16.83 3.51
CA ARG A 211 19.41 18.28 3.87
C ARG A 211 19.35 19.19 2.66
N GLN A 212 20.08 18.84 1.60
CA GLN A 212 20.06 19.61 0.34
C GLN A 212 18.70 19.58 -0.37
N VAL A 213 17.87 18.54 -0.13
CA VAL A 213 16.59 18.30 -0.83
C VAL A 213 15.40 18.69 0.03
N PHE A 214 15.42 18.35 1.33
CA PHE A 214 14.30 18.49 2.26
C PHE A 214 14.49 19.62 3.29
N GLY A 215 15.74 20.00 3.58
CA GLY A 215 16.06 20.98 4.60
C GLY A 215 16.67 20.37 5.85
N ASP A 216 16.83 21.19 6.89
CA ASP A 216 17.50 20.83 8.14
C ASP A 216 16.52 20.12 9.09
N GLU A 217 16.73 18.82 9.30
CA GLU A 217 15.96 17.98 10.24
C GLU A 217 16.20 18.32 11.71
N GLN A 218 17.23 19.11 12.02
CA GLN A 218 17.53 19.55 13.40
C GLN A 218 16.64 20.69 13.88
N ALA A 219 15.81 21.26 12.99
CA ALA A 219 14.80 22.22 13.40
C ALA A 219 13.93 21.65 14.53
N ASP A 220 13.57 22.50 15.53
CA ASP A 220 12.73 22.04 16.63
C ASP A 220 11.38 21.54 16.14
N TYR A 221 11.19 20.23 16.18
CA TYR A 221 10.02 19.54 15.68
C TYR A 221 8.73 20.00 16.37
N GLY A 222 8.75 20.14 17.71
CA GLY A 222 7.57 20.57 18.47
C GLY A 222 7.12 21.98 18.13
N GLN A 223 8.08 22.92 18.03
CA GLN A 223 7.78 24.29 17.63
C GLN A 223 7.33 24.37 16.17
N ALA A 224 7.93 23.58 15.28
CA ALA A 224 7.55 23.54 13.87
C ALA A 224 6.10 23.07 13.68
N LEU A 225 5.70 21.99 14.36
CA LEU A 225 4.31 21.51 14.36
C LEU A 225 3.35 22.52 14.96
N GLN A 226 3.67 23.13 16.11
CA GLN A 226 2.82 24.15 16.73
C GLN A 226 2.59 25.33 15.78
N ARG A 227 3.63 25.81 15.11
CA ARG A 227 3.52 26.86 14.10
C ARG A 227 2.64 26.43 12.94
N HIS A 228 2.86 25.24 12.40
CA HIS A 228 2.05 24.70 11.30
C HIS A 228 0.56 24.64 11.66
N TYR A 229 0.21 24.16 12.86
CA TYR A 229 -1.19 24.11 13.30
C TYR A 229 -1.80 25.47 13.60
N ALA A 230 -0.99 26.45 13.99
CA ALA A 230 -1.46 27.81 14.28
C ALA A 230 -1.61 28.67 13.02
N GLU A 231 -0.70 28.56 12.07
CA GLU A 231 -0.57 29.45 10.91
C GLU A 231 -0.99 28.78 9.58
N GLY A 232 -1.03 27.44 9.54
CA GLY A 232 -1.23 26.65 8.33
C GLY A 232 0.01 26.59 7.44
N ALA A 233 -0.14 25.97 6.27
CA ALA A 233 0.91 25.91 5.25
C ALA A 233 1.07 27.27 4.54
N PRO A 234 2.28 27.63 4.08
CA PRO A 234 2.50 28.81 3.22
C PRO A 234 1.59 28.78 1.98
N ALA A 235 1.15 29.95 1.52
CA ALA A 235 0.19 30.06 0.42
C ALA A 235 0.66 29.45 -0.91
N ASP A 236 1.97 29.35 -1.12
CA ASP A 236 2.63 28.84 -2.33
C ASP A 236 3.27 27.46 -2.13
N TRP A 237 2.87 26.72 -1.10
CA TRP A 237 3.46 25.45 -0.72
C TRP A 237 3.49 24.40 -1.87
N GLN A 238 2.51 24.41 -2.77
CA GLN A 238 2.43 23.48 -3.89
C GLN A 238 3.63 23.58 -4.86
N GLY A 239 4.35 24.71 -4.86
CA GLY A 239 5.55 24.86 -5.65
C GLY A 239 6.73 24.00 -5.16
N SER A 240 6.74 23.62 -3.88
CA SER A 240 7.89 22.96 -3.25
C SER A 240 7.56 21.70 -2.45
N PHE A 241 6.30 21.49 -2.07
CA PHE A 241 5.87 20.39 -1.21
C PHE A 241 4.74 19.58 -1.86
N ILE A 242 4.67 18.30 -1.52
CA ILE A 242 3.67 17.38 -2.08
C ILE A 242 2.31 17.50 -1.39
N SER A 243 2.30 17.91 -0.12
CA SER A 243 1.10 18.17 0.69
C SER A 243 1.30 19.41 1.57
N ALA A 244 0.20 19.97 2.08
CA ALA A 244 0.26 21.06 3.04
C ALA A 244 0.98 20.63 4.33
N TYR A 245 0.75 19.39 4.78
CA TYR A 245 1.38 18.85 5.98
C TYR A 245 2.90 18.68 5.83
N ALA A 246 3.40 18.39 4.63
CA ALA A 246 4.82 18.31 4.34
C ALA A 246 5.58 19.62 4.69
N THR A 247 4.89 20.75 4.77
CA THR A 247 5.50 22.05 5.17
C THR A 247 5.82 22.14 6.65
N ALA A 248 5.31 21.23 7.47
CA ALA A 248 5.45 21.32 8.92
C ALA A 248 6.92 21.14 9.37
N HIS A 249 7.63 20.15 8.81
CA HIS A 249 9.00 19.85 9.15
C HIS A 249 9.68 19.03 8.04
N PRO A 250 11.02 19.12 7.81
CA PRO A 250 11.72 18.28 6.82
C PRO A 250 11.51 16.77 7.00
N TRP A 251 11.34 16.31 8.22
CA TRP A 251 11.07 14.91 8.53
C TRP A 251 9.66 14.49 8.09
N GLU A 252 8.64 15.37 8.23
CA GLU A 252 7.30 15.19 7.71
C GLU A 252 7.26 15.23 6.17
N ASP A 253 8.03 16.13 5.58
CA ASP A 253 8.17 16.24 4.12
C ASP A 253 8.74 14.95 3.51
N PHE A 254 9.71 14.33 4.18
CA PHE A 254 10.22 13.04 3.76
C PHE A 254 9.14 11.95 3.87
N ALA A 255 8.42 11.85 5.01
CA ALA A 255 7.40 10.85 5.24
C ALA A 255 6.22 10.98 4.26
N GLU A 256 5.77 12.21 3.98
CA GLU A 256 4.76 12.51 2.96
C GLU A 256 5.25 12.13 1.56
N THR A 257 6.47 12.54 1.19
CA THR A 257 7.07 12.19 -0.11
C THR A 257 7.23 10.68 -0.27
N TRP A 258 7.62 9.97 0.79
CA TRP A 258 7.72 8.51 0.83
C TRP A 258 6.36 7.85 0.61
N ALA A 259 5.32 8.29 1.33
CA ALA A 259 3.97 7.77 1.18
C ALA A 259 3.45 7.95 -0.26
N HIS A 260 3.65 9.12 -0.84
CA HIS A 260 3.27 9.41 -2.23
C HIS A 260 4.07 8.60 -3.24
N TYR A 261 5.37 8.38 -3.02
CA TYR A 261 6.17 7.49 -3.86
C TYR A 261 5.58 6.08 -3.90
N LEU A 262 5.21 5.52 -2.74
CA LEU A 262 4.58 4.19 -2.69
C LEU A 262 3.19 4.18 -3.37
N HIS A 263 2.40 5.27 -3.25
CA HIS A 263 1.14 5.40 -3.99
C HIS A 263 1.35 5.35 -5.51
N ILE A 264 2.33 6.09 -6.01
CA ILE A 264 2.67 6.16 -7.44
C ILE A 264 3.09 4.77 -7.95
N ILE A 265 4.02 4.12 -7.27
CA ILE A 265 4.55 2.80 -7.67
C ILE A 265 3.44 1.74 -7.71
N ASP A 266 2.60 1.65 -6.67
CA ASP A 266 1.53 0.65 -6.60
C ASP A 266 0.44 0.89 -7.64
N THR A 267 0.13 2.15 -7.91
CA THR A 267 -0.88 2.49 -8.93
C THR A 267 -0.35 2.17 -10.33
N LEU A 268 0.91 2.47 -10.61
CA LEU A 268 1.56 2.10 -11.88
C LEU A 268 1.69 0.57 -12.02
N GLU A 269 1.97 -0.18 -10.95
CA GLU A 269 1.97 -1.65 -11.00
C GLU A 269 0.58 -2.18 -11.40
N THR A 270 -0.46 -1.59 -10.82
CA THR A 270 -1.84 -1.96 -11.15
C THR A 270 -2.15 -1.63 -12.61
N ALA A 271 -1.82 -0.42 -13.06
CA ALA A 271 -2.02 0.01 -14.43
C ALA A 271 -1.27 -0.89 -15.43
N SER A 272 -0.03 -1.24 -15.14
CA SER A 272 0.77 -2.18 -15.94
C SER A 272 0.13 -3.57 -15.98
N ALA A 273 -0.37 -4.07 -14.85
CA ALA A 273 -1.01 -5.39 -14.77
C ALA A 273 -2.30 -5.47 -15.61
N PHE A 274 -3.01 -4.35 -15.75
CA PHE A 274 -4.19 -4.23 -16.62
C PHE A 274 -3.83 -3.90 -18.08
N GLY A 275 -2.55 -3.63 -18.39
CA GLY A 275 -2.11 -3.22 -19.74
C GLY A 275 -2.68 -1.87 -20.16
N LEU A 276 -2.79 -0.92 -19.22
CA LEU A 276 -3.38 0.38 -19.50
C LEU A 276 -2.50 1.19 -20.45
N GLN A 277 -3.13 1.78 -21.44
CA GLN A 277 -2.56 2.72 -22.39
C GLN A 277 -3.39 4.00 -22.37
N ILE A 278 -2.74 5.14 -22.29
CA ILE A 278 -3.37 6.46 -22.23
C ILE A 278 -3.02 7.21 -23.52
N HIS A 279 -4.01 7.39 -24.39
CA HIS A 279 -3.88 8.07 -25.67
C HIS A 279 -5.08 9.00 -25.87
N PRO A 280 -5.05 10.23 -25.32
CA PRO A 280 -6.17 11.18 -25.46
C PRO A 280 -6.44 11.50 -26.94
N ALA A 281 -7.66 11.27 -27.41
CA ALA A 281 -8.04 11.52 -28.79
C ALA A 281 -8.08 13.01 -29.15
N THR A 282 -8.21 13.87 -28.15
CA THR A 282 -8.40 15.33 -28.32
C THR A 282 -7.09 16.11 -28.46
N THR A 283 -5.95 15.49 -28.21
CA THR A 283 -4.64 16.18 -28.24
C THR A 283 -3.54 15.30 -28.83
N LYS A 284 -2.61 15.93 -29.54
CA LYS A 284 -1.38 15.32 -30.00
C LYS A 284 -0.20 15.54 -29.06
N ASN A 285 -0.43 16.18 -27.90
CA ASN A 285 0.61 16.40 -26.91
C ASN A 285 1.10 15.07 -26.34
N ARG A 286 2.31 14.68 -26.72
CA ARG A 286 2.92 13.41 -26.30
C ARG A 286 3.15 13.31 -24.79
N ALA A 287 3.23 14.44 -24.07
CA ALA A 287 3.36 14.43 -22.61
C ALA A 287 2.12 13.85 -21.90
N LEU A 288 0.98 13.76 -22.61
CA LEU A 288 -0.26 13.14 -22.09
C LEU A 288 -0.48 11.71 -22.64
N HIS A 289 0.53 11.12 -23.28
CA HIS A 289 0.47 9.75 -23.78
C HIS A 289 1.35 8.85 -22.92
N ALA A 290 0.88 7.68 -22.54
CA ALA A 290 1.65 6.67 -21.83
C ALA A 290 1.24 5.25 -22.21
N ASP A 291 2.21 4.41 -22.49
CA ASP A 291 2.08 2.95 -22.54
C ASP A 291 2.69 2.39 -21.25
N ILE A 292 1.84 1.87 -20.35
CA ILE A 292 2.28 1.40 -19.04
C ILE A 292 2.51 -0.12 -19.13
N ASP A 293 3.60 -0.52 -19.78
CA ASP A 293 3.99 -1.91 -20.07
C ASP A 293 5.27 -2.37 -19.32
N PHE A 294 5.66 -1.64 -18.28
CA PHE A 294 6.88 -1.88 -17.50
C PHE A 294 6.57 -2.23 -16.04
N ASP A 295 7.54 -2.85 -15.36
CA ASP A 295 7.51 -3.10 -13.91
C ASP A 295 8.04 -1.87 -13.16
N PRO A 296 7.20 -1.07 -12.48
CA PRO A 296 7.62 0.17 -11.83
C PRO A 296 8.63 -0.04 -10.70
N HIS A 297 8.65 -1.23 -10.08
CA HIS A 297 9.63 -1.57 -9.05
C HIS A 297 11.06 -1.73 -9.59
N ARG A 298 11.23 -1.80 -10.91
CA ARG A 298 12.52 -2.05 -11.59
C ARG A 298 13.02 -0.91 -12.47
N VAL A 299 12.21 0.13 -12.64
CA VAL A 299 12.58 1.32 -13.39
C VAL A 299 13.75 2.02 -12.70
N GLU A 300 14.73 2.47 -13.46
CA GLU A 300 15.91 3.17 -12.91
C GLU A 300 15.71 4.67 -12.79
N SER A 301 14.87 5.23 -13.64
CA SER A 301 14.65 6.67 -13.74
C SER A 301 13.31 7.10 -13.17
N MET A 302 13.33 8.04 -12.23
CA MET A 302 12.12 8.69 -11.73
C MET A 302 11.39 9.46 -12.83
N GLN A 303 12.11 9.98 -13.83
CA GLN A 303 11.52 10.66 -14.98
C GLN A 303 10.63 9.71 -15.80
N GLN A 304 11.03 8.44 -15.97
CA GLN A 304 10.17 7.44 -16.65
C GLN A 304 8.91 7.14 -15.84
N ILE A 305 9.04 7.02 -14.52
CA ILE A 305 7.89 6.84 -13.61
C ILE A 305 6.94 8.02 -13.74
N PHE A 306 7.47 9.24 -13.67
CA PHE A 306 6.66 10.45 -13.73
C PHE A 306 6.00 10.65 -15.11
N ALA A 307 6.70 10.33 -16.20
CA ALA A 307 6.16 10.39 -17.57
C ALA A 307 4.95 9.45 -17.77
N ALA A 308 4.90 8.33 -17.06
CA ALA A 308 3.72 7.44 -17.05
C ALA A 308 2.66 7.86 -16.04
N TRP A 309 3.09 8.40 -14.89
CA TRP A 309 2.20 8.82 -13.80
C TRP A 309 1.29 9.98 -14.19
N LEU A 310 1.85 11.00 -14.83
CA LEU A 310 1.10 12.22 -15.17
C LEU A 310 -0.10 11.92 -16.10
N PRO A 311 0.03 11.25 -17.25
CA PRO A 311 -1.11 10.88 -18.08
C PRO A 311 -2.12 9.98 -17.36
N LEU A 312 -1.64 9.01 -16.57
CA LEU A 312 -2.50 8.12 -15.80
C LEU A 312 -3.36 8.90 -14.82
N THR A 313 -2.77 9.85 -14.10
CA THR A 313 -3.48 10.67 -13.10
C THR A 313 -4.59 11.49 -13.75
N PHE A 314 -4.31 12.12 -14.91
CA PHE A 314 -5.34 12.82 -15.68
C PHE A 314 -6.50 11.91 -16.06
N ALA A 315 -6.21 10.69 -16.53
CA ALA A 315 -7.24 9.73 -16.94
C ALA A 315 -8.09 9.28 -15.75
N VAL A 316 -7.46 8.83 -14.64
CA VAL A 316 -8.21 8.31 -13.48
C VAL A 316 -8.97 9.40 -12.74
N ASN A 317 -8.45 10.62 -12.64
CA ASN A 317 -9.19 11.75 -12.08
C ASN A 317 -10.42 12.10 -12.94
N SER A 318 -10.27 12.09 -14.27
CA SER A 318 -11.40 12.31 -15.19
C SER A 318 -12.47 11.22 -15.07
N LEU A 319 -12.08 9.95 -14.92
CA LEU A 319 -12.99 8.83 -14.69
C LEU A 319 -13.75 9.00 -13.35
N ASN A 320 -13.04 9.37 -12.27
CA ASN A 320 -13.66 9.64 -10.97
C ASN A 320 -14.70 10.77 -11.06
N ARG A 321 -14.34 11.89 -11.71
CA ARG A 321 -15.28 13.00 -11.94
C ARG A 321 -16.51 12.55 -12.74
N SER A 322 -16.33 11.67 -13.74
CA SER A 322 -17.45 11.11 -14.54
C SER A 322 -18.42 10.28 -13.69
N MET A 323 -17.95 9.71 -12.58
CA MET A 323 -18.74 8.95 -11.61
C MET A 323 -19.29 9.83 -10.47
N GLY A 324 -19.07 11.14 -10.50
CA GLY A 324 -19.52 12.08 -9.48
C GLY A 324 -18.65 12.11 -8.21
N HIS A 325 -17.43 11.60 -8.28
CA HIS A 325 -16.47 11.59 -7.18
C HIS A 325 -15.41 12.70 -7.34
N GLN A 326 -14.74 13.03 -6.25
CA GLN A 326 -13.56 13.90 -6.27
C GLN A 326 -12.40 13.21 -7.00
N ASP A 327 -11.36 13.98 -7.32
CA ASP A 327 -10.14 13.44 -7.91
C ASP A 327 -9.55 12.31 -7.06
N LEU A 328 -9.18 11.21 -7.69
CA LEU A 328 -8.52 10.10 -7.01
C LEU A 328 -7.15 10.52 -6.45
N TYR A 329 -6.45 11.35 -7.20
CA TYR A 329 -5.16 11.90 -6.79
C TYR A 329 -5.15 13.43 -7.03
N PRO A 330 -5.54 14.23 -6.02
CA PRO A 330 -5.74 15.68 -6.18
C PRO A 330 -4.47 16.51 -5.94
N PHE A 331 -3.28 15.92 -6.04
CA PHE A 331 -2.00 16.56 -5.73
C PHE A 331 -1.31 17.08 -6.99
N ILE A 332 -0.68 18.23 -6.85
CA ILE A 332 0.16 18.82 -7.89
C ILE A 332 1.60 18.38 -7.65
N ILE A 333 2.23 17.80 -8.66
CA ILE A 333 3.63 17.37 -8.59
C ILE A 333 4.47 18.40 -9.36
N SER A 334 5.08 19.31 -8.63
CA SER A 334 6.02 20.32 -9.14
C SER A 334 7.39 19.68 -9.46
N GLU A 335 8.28 20.41 -10.14
CA GLU A 335 9.65 19.95 -10.39
C GLU A 335 10.42 19.71 -9.08
N ALA A 336 10.23 20.55 -8.06
CA ALA A 336 10.81 20.35 -6.73
C ALA A 336 10.34 19.03 -6.09
N VAL A 337 9.05 18.71 -6.20
CA VAL A 337 8.49 17.46 -5.70
C VAL A 337 9.02 16.27 -6.49
N VAL A 338 9.19 16.37 -7.82
CA VAL A 338 9.82 15.29 -8.63
C VAL A 338 11.25 15.04 -8.16
N ASN A 339 12.01 16.07 -7.78
CA ASN A 339 13.36 15.92 -7.24
C ASN A 339 13.36 15.17 -5.89
N LYS A 340 12.41 15.47 -5.00
CA LYS A 340 12.21 14.77 -3.72
C LYS A 340 11.83 13.31 -3.93
N LEU A 341 10.88 13.03 -4.81
CA LEU A 341 10.52 11.65 -5.23
C LEU A 341 11.73 10.92 -5.83
N GLY A 342 12.57 11.63 -6.59
CA GLY A 342 13.81 11.11 -7.14
C GLY A 342 14.84 10.75 -6.06
N PHE A 343 14.91 11.51 -4.97
CA PHE A 343 15.73 11.16 -3.81
C PHE A 343 15.25 9.84 -3.19
N ILE A 344 13.94 9.72 -2.89
CA ILE A 344 13.33 8.50 -2.35
C ILE A 344 13.59 7.30 -3.27
N HIS A 345 13.40 7.47 -4.58
CA HIS A 345 13.61 6.42 -5.56
C HIS A 345 15.06 5.88 -5.52
N ARG A 346 16.05 6.77 -5.51
CA ARG A 346 17.46 6.38 -5.40
C ARG A 346 17.77 5.71 -4.07
N LEU A 347 17.28 6.27 -2.96
CA LEU A 347 17.47 5.73 -1.61
C LEU A 347 16.98 4.28 -1.52
N ILE A 348 15.77 4.00 -1.99
CA ILE A 348 15.20 2.65 -2.01
C ILE A 348 16.05 1.69 -2.86
N ARG A 349 16.46 2.11 -4.05
CA ARG A 349 17.24 1.25 -4.95
C ARG A 349 18.63 0.93 -4.42
N GLN A 350 19.29 1.88 -3.78
CA GLN A 350 20.61 1.70 -3.17
C GLN A 350 20.59 0.75 -1.97
N ASN A 351 19.45 0.70 -1.25
CA ASN A 351 19.27 -0.11 -0.05
C ASN A 351 18.44 -1.39 -0.26
N ALA A 352 18.11 -1.71 -1.51
CA ALA A 352 17.37 -2.92 -1.84
C ALA A 352 18.18 -4.18 -1.49
N VAL A 353 17.65 -5.01 -0.58
CA VAL A 353 18.29 -6.28 -0.17
C VAL A 353 18.29 -7.28 -1.32
N GLN A 354 19.42 -7.89 -1.58
CA GLN A 354 19.50 -9.00 -2.54
C GLN A 354 18.72 -10.19 -1.98
N PRO A 355 17.84 -10.84 -2.77
CA PRO A 355 17.23 -12.07 -2.31
C PRO A 355 18.33 -13.11 -2.10
N ALA A 356 18.52 -13.57 -0.87
CA ALA A 356 19.24 -14.81 -0.66
C ALA A 356 18.45 -15.90 -1.43
N ASP A 357 19.07 -16.50 -2.46
CA ASP A 357 18.54 -17.62 -3.24
C ASP A 357 17.25 -17.40 -4.07
N ALA A 358 17.01 -16.25 -4.63
CA ALA A 358 16.03 -16.15 -5.71
C ALA A 358 16.66 -16.68 -7.02
N PRO A 359 16.13 -17.77 -7.63
CA PRO A 359 16.60 -18.18 -8.94
C PRO A 359 16.38 -17.06 -9.95
N PRO A 360 17.21 -16.93 -10.99
CA PRO A 360 17.07 -15.90 -11.99
C PRO A 360 15.66 -15.98 -12.57
N ARG A 361 14.85 -14.94 -12.32
CA ARG A 361 13.52 -14.84 -12.94
C ARG A 361 13.75 -14.78 -14.44
N LYS A 362 13.34 -15.83 -15.16
CA LYS A 362 13.27 -15.80 -16.62
C LYS A 362 12.51 -14.53 -17.00
N ARG A 363 13.11 -13.67 -17.81
CA ARG A 363 12.41 -12.55 -18.43
C ARG A 363 11.10 -13.10 -18.99
N ALA A 364 9.98 -12.65 -18.47
CA ALA A 364 8.70 -12.82 -19.15
C ALA A 364 8.84 -11.99 -20.44
N LEU A 365 9.21 -12.64 -21.52
CA LEU A 365 9.02 -12.13 -22.86
C LEU A 365 7.50 -12.09 -23.06
N PHE A 366 6.91 -10.93 -22.81
CA PHE A 366 5.60 -10.64 -23.36
C PHE A 366 5.76 -10.71 -24.88
N PRO A 367 5.07 -11.61 -25.59
CA PRO A 367 5.11 -11.61 -27.03
C PRO A 367 4.57 -10.24 -27.48
N ARG A 368 5.36 -9.47 -28.22
CA ARG A 368 4.86 -8.32 -28.97
C ARG A 368 3.71 -8.82 -29.83
N ARG A 369 2.49 -8.49 -29.47
CA ARG A 369 1.31 -8.75 -30.30
C ARG A 369 1.52 -7.99 -31.60
N GLY A 370 1.74 -8.75 -32.69
CA GLY A 370 1.70 -8.23 -34.03
C GLY A 370 0.33 -7.59 -34.29
N ARG A 371 0.35 -6.46 -34.97
CA ARG A 371 -0.84 -5.80 -35.49
C ARG A 371 -1.67 -6.80 -36.31
N ASN A 372 -2.99 -6.79 -36.08
CA ASN A 372 -4.04 -7.42 -36.85
C ASN A 372 -4.23 -8.94 -36.71
N GLN A 373 -5.06 -9.34 -35.74
CA GLN A 373 -6.02 -10.43 -35.94
C GLN A 373 -7.40 -10.00 -35.43
N PRO A 374 -8.50 -10.30 -36.16
CA PRO A 374 -9.85 -9.98 -35.73
C PRO A 374 -10.22 -10.80 -34.49
N VAL A 375 -10.87 -10.14 -33.52
CA VAL A 375 -11.41 -10.75 -32.32
C VAL A 375 -12.59 -11.65 -32.70
N PRO A 376 -12.64 -12.94 -32.32
CA PRO A 376 -13.84 -13.75 -32.48
C PRO A 376 -14.91 -13.25 -31.53
N GLU A 377 -16.08 -12.96 -32.05
CA GLU A 377 -17.32 -12.74 -31.29
C GLU A 377 -17.70 -14.04 -30.56
N THR A 378 -17.38 -14.17 -29.29
CA THR A 378 -18.01 -15.18 -28.42
C THR A 378 -18.11 -14.68 -27.00
N GLY A 379 -19.33 -14.45 -26.54
CA GLY A 379 -19.76 -14.47 -25.16
C GLY A 379 -19.36 -13.27 -24.29
N MET A 380 -20.33 -12.69 -23.61
CA MET A 380 -20.11 -11.73 -22.52
C MET A 380 -19.04 -12.27 -21.54
N PRO A 381 -18.06 -11.43 -21.11
CA PRO A 381 -17.13 -11.85 -20.08
C PRO A 381 -17.90 -12.14 -18.78
N PRO A 382 -17.48 -13.15 -18.00
CA PRO A 382 -18.10 -13.45 -16.72
C PRO A 382 -18.03 -12.21 -15.81
N VAL A 383 -19.13 -11.92 -15.12
CA VAL A 383 -19.24 -10.82 -14.16
C VAL A 383 -18.18 -11.04 -13.07
N ILE A 384 -17.14 -10.22 -13.08
CA ILE A 384 -16.13 -10.18 -12.01
C ILE A 384 -16.76 -9.36 -10.89
N ASN A 385 -17.28 -10.03 -9.86
CA ASN A 385 -17.71 -9.33 -8.66
C ASN A 385 -16.47 -8.72 -7.97
N PRO A 386 -16.49 -7.41 -7.66
CA PRO A 386 -15.44 -6.82 -6.84
C PRO A 386 -15.38 -7.53 -5.49
N PRO A 387 -14.23 -7.48 -4.77
CA PRO A 387 -14.12 -8.07 -3.45
C PRO A 387 -15.23 -7.51 -2.58
N THR A 388 -16.08 -8.39 -2.04
CA THR A 388 -17.12 -7.99 -1.09
C THR A 388 -16.45 -7.40 0.13
N THR A 389 -16.69 -6.13 0.37
CA THR A 389 -16.39 -5.49 1.66
C THR A 389 -17.09 -6.32 2.75
N PRO A 390 -16.41 -6.77 3.82
CA PRO A 390 -17.07 -7.49 4.88
C PRO A 390 -18.14 -6.60 5.53
N GLY A 391 -19.40 -7.03 5.44
CA GLY A 391 -20.47 -6.66 6.33
C GLY A 391 -21.16 -5.32 6.16
N ARG A 392 -22.22 -5.31 5.37
CA ARG A 392 -23.50 -4.73 5.78
C ARG A 392 -24.60 -5.77 5.53
N ASN A 393 -25.05 -6.39 6.60
CA ASN A 393 -26.40 -6.98 6.57
C ASN A 393 -27.38 -5.82 6.35
N PRO A 394 -28.30 -5.91 5.39
CA PRO A 394 -29.37 -4.93 5.28
C PRO A 394 -30.23 -5.00 6.55
N ALA A 395 -30.44 -3.86 7.18
CA ALA A 395 -31.42 -3.71 8.25
C ALA A 395 -32.81 -4.15 7.73
N PRO A 396 -33.64 -4.82 8.55
CA PRO A 396 -34.98 -5.20 8.14
C PRO A 396 -35.82 -3.96 7.85
N VAL A 397 -36.40 -3.91 6.68
CA VAL A 397 -37.37 -2.90 6.27
C VAL A 397 -38.60 -3.03 7.19
N PRO A 398 -39.06 -1.98 7.87
CA PRO A 398 -40.31 -2.06 8.63
C PRO A 398 -41.49 -2.20 7.66
N LEU A 399 -42.25 -3.28 7.82
CA LEU A 399 -43.55 -3.44 7.21
C LEU A 399 -44.50 -2.36 7.78
N ASN A 400 -44.82 -1.37 6.98
CA ASN A 400 -45.96 -0.48 7.27
C ASN A 400 -47.25 -1.30 7.26
N ALA A 401 -47.82 -1.52 8.45
CA ALA A 401 -49.21 -1.91 8.60
C ALA A 401 -50.05 -0.67 8.32
N GLY A 402 -50.83 -0.74 7.26
CA GLY A 402 -51.86 0.26 6.97
C GLY A 402 -53.02 0.14 7.97
N GLY A 403 -53.61 1.27 8.27
CA GLY A 403 -54.83 1.51 9.00
C GLY A 403 -55.15 2.97 8.88
#